data_f6abf395e90eddd5a2b720c829c50e75
#
_entry.id   f6abf395e90eddd5a2b720c829c50e75
#
_cell.length_a   1.000
_cell.length_b   1.000
_cell.length_c   1.000
_cell.angle_alpha   90.00
_cell.angle_beta   90.00
_cell.angle_gamma   90.00
#
_symmetry.space_group_name_H-M   'P 1'
#
loop_
_entity.id
_entity.type
_entity.pdbx_description
1 polymer ?
#
loop_
_entity_poly.entity_id
_entity_poly.type
_entity_poly.pdbx_seq_one_letter_code
_entity_poly.pdbx_strand_id
1 'polypeptide(L)'
;MQVHSLIALDDRPLMESRPAIKSALSIWLSPNGAQVFLGSPYKSICLPSLWFGISTRLLLESFNGQLSLEQISKQCALTISQLQALVDELQAHDLIDLERTAISYLKRYDPRVKAITPVTDLEDFNHDLAAQSFIKRMEIESEAASLEKGDIDGGRSAVVRRRDFSILIFGYGKIVNSLVGSLSASGFTKVLVINRLQQRSSALKILESDLSGGYISRADIGASRKEVLAKARSSSALFTEATPVIYRPRLIISVGPPTPDVLQRWISEGSNHLIIEPHSSAEVRIGPYVIPGKSPCYRCLQISSEEKLSSVEKKEVGSALALATAAITCLEVISLASSGISHFLGKSLIYSNSNFHNPKLEKWSLNPGCGCSWR
;
A
#
# COMPACT_ATOMS: atom_id res chain seq x y z
N MET A 1 -29.44 -15.20 1.33
CA MET A 1 -29.69 -14.31 0.16
C MET A 1 -28.37 -14.16 -0.56
N GLN A 2 -28.23 -14.88 -1.68
CA GLN A 2 -27.04 -14.85 -2.54
C GLN A 2 -27.04 -13.58 -3.36
N VAL A 3 -25.99 -12.78 -3.25
CA VAL A 3 -25.74 -11.68 -4.16
C VAL A 3 -24.80 -12.21 -5.24
N HIS A 4 -25.36 -12.69 -6.33
CA HIS A 4 -24.63 -12.91 -7.57
C HIS A 4 -24.29 -11.54 -8.18
N SER A 5 -23.04 -11.13 -8.13
CA SER A 5 -22.54 -10.05 -8.97
C SER A 5 -22.42 -10.57 -10.39
N LEU A 6 -23.36 -10.17 -11.22
CA LEU A 6 -23.26 -10.27 -12.68
C LEU A 6 -22.09 -9.38 -13.15
N ILE A 7 -20.93 -9.98 -13.36
CA ILE A 7 -19.89 -9.40 -14.21
C ILE A 7 -20.33 -9.68 -15.62
N ALA A 8 -20.73 -8.64 -16.36
CA ALA A 8 -20.98 -8.76 -17.79
C ALA A 8 -19.67 -9.23 -18.45
N LEU A 9 -19.67 -10.45 -18.94
CA LEU A 9 -18.63 -10.97 -19.81
C LEU A 9 -18.70 -10.15 -21.12
N ASP A 10 -17.58 -9.54 -21.49
CA ASP A 10 -17.40 -8.85 -22.74
C ASP A 10 -17.49 -9.91 -23.85
N ASP A 11 -18.48 -9.81 -24.76
CA ASP A 11 -18.82 -10.80 -25.81
C ASP A 11 -17.78 -10.87 -26.95
N ARG A 12 -16.54 -10.48 -26.72
CA ARG A 12 -15.48 -10.65 -27.72
C ARG A 12 -15.11 -12.13 -27.87
N PRO A 13 -14.96 -12.62 -29.10
CA PRO A 13 -14.59 -14.00 -29.31
C PRO A 13 -13.24 -14.30 -28.63
N LEU A 14 -13.20 -15.36 -27.86
CA LEU A 14 -12.03 -15.81 -27.07
C LEU A 14 -10.74 -15.91 -27.90
N MET A 15 -10.86 -16.10 -29.22
CA MET A 15 -9.76 -16.19 -30.17
C MET A 15 -8.90 -14.90 -30.24
N GLU A 16 -9.51 -13.74 -30.00
CA GLU A 16 -8.82 -12.44 -30.04
C GLU A 16 -8.21 -12.05 -28.69
N SER A 17 -8.52 -12.80 -27.62
CA SER A 17 -7.98 -12.51 -26.30
C SER A 17 -6.45 -12.66 -26.30
N ARG A 18 -5.79 -11.77 -25.58
CA ARG A 18 -4.33 -11.74 -25.43
C ARG A 18 -3.95 -12.12 -24.01
N PRO A 19 -3.78 -13.41 -23.73
CA PRO A 19 -3.51 -13.89 -22.40
C PRO A 19 -2.17 -13.36 -21.87
N ALA A 20 -2.17 -12.92 -20.62
CA ALA A 20 -0.95 -12.52 -19.94
C ALA A 20 -0.90 -13.12 -18.55
N ILE A 21 0.16 -13.84 -18.24
CA ILE A 21 0.45 -14.27 -16.87
C ILE A 21 0.65 -13.02 -16.02
N LYS A 22 0.12 -13.01 -14.81
CA LYS A 22 0.29 -11.89 -13.87
C LYS A 22 1.77 -11.70 -13.57
N SER A 23 2.25 -10.46 -13.67
CA SER A 23 3.68 -10.11 -13.63
C SER A 23 4.41 -10.53 -12.36
N ALA A 24 3.68 -10.67 -11.25
CA ALA A 24 4.20 -11.09 -9.97
C ALA A 24 4.47 -12.60 -9.83
N LEU A 25 4.10 -13.38 -10.84
CA LEU A 25 4.26 -14.83 -10.81
C LEU A 25 5.55 -15.23 -11.50
N SER A 26 6.22 -16.23 -10.92
CA SER A 26 7.41 -16.83 -11.48
C SER A 26 7.11 -18.22 -12.06
N ILE A 27 7.86 -18.59 -13.09
CA ILE A 27 7.82 -19.93 -13.69
C ILE A 27 9.11 -20.62 -13.34
N TRP A 28 9.04 -21.82 -12.73
CA TRP A 28 10.21 -22.63 -12.47
C TRP A 28 9.96 -24.13 -12.71
N LEU A 29 11.04 -24.87 -12.90
CA LEU A 29 10.99 -26.31 -13.13
C LEU A 29 11.26 -27.06 -11.83
N SER A 30 10.66 -28.26 -11.71
CA SER A 30 11.10 -29.22 -10.69
C SER A 30 12.55 -29.66 -10.94
N PRO A 31 13.29 -30.11 -9.90
CA PRO A 31 14.66 -30.55 -10.05
C PRO A 31 14.88 -31.67 -11.10
N ASN A 32 13.87 -32.51 -11.29
CA ASN A 32 13.87 -33.60 -12.28
C ASN A 32 13.33 -33.16 -13.67
N GLY A 33 12.93 -31.90 -13.84
CA GLY A 33 12.37 -31.38 -15.08
C GLY A 33 11.00 -31.93 -15.47
N ALA A 34 10.37 -32.76 -14.63
CA ALA A 34 9.09 -33.41 -14.97
C ALA A 34 7.87 -32.51 -14.80
N GLN A 35 8.01 -31.42 -14.07
CA GLN A 35 6.92 -30.50 -13.73
C GLN A 35 7.33 -29.04 -13.89
N VAL A 36 6.37 -28.20 -14.21
CA VAL A 36 6.48 -26.75 -14.26
C VAL A 36 5.61 -26.17 -13.16
N PHE A 37 6.16 -25.28 -12.38
CA PHE A 37 5.42 -24.54 -11.38
C PHE A 37 5.19 -23.11 -11.86
N LEU A 38 4.00 -22.60 -11.63
CA LEU A 38 3.64 -21.20 -11.83
C LEU A 38 3.06 -20.66 -10.53
N GLY A 39 3.60 -19.56 -10.03
CA GLY A 39 3.11 -18.95 -8.81
C GLY A 39 4.10 -18.05 -8.12
N SER A 40 3.90 -17.86 -6.80
CA SER A 40 4.82 -17.20 -5.89
C SER A 40 5.56 -18.24 -5.04
N PRO A 41 6.65 -17.86 -4.31
CA PRO A 41 7.35 -18.77 -3.39
C PRO A 41 6.45 -19.42 -2.34
N TYR A 42 5.29 -18.85 -2.06
CA TYR A 42 4.36 -19.30 -1.01
C TYR A 42 3.17 -20.07 -1.54
N LYS A 43 2.81 -19.87 -2.81
CA LYS A 43 1.66 -20.54 -3.44
C LYS A 43 1.88 -20.67 -4.93
N SER A 44 1.88 -21.91 -5.41
CA SER A 44 2.08 -22.23 -6.82
C SER A 44 1.15 -23.35 -7.24
N ILE A 45 0.80 -23.36 -8.53
CA ILE A 45 0.21 -24.54 -9.18
C ILE A 45 1.31 -25.35 -9.83
N CYS A 46 1.04 -26.63 -9.96
CA CYS A 46 1.94 -27.59 -10.58
C CYS A 46 1.30 -28.07 -11.89
N LEU A 47 2.01 -27.89 -12.97
CA LEU A 47 1.59 -28.31 -14.33
C LEU A 47 2.56 -29.36 -14.85
N PRO A 48 2.15 -30.26 -15.77
CA PRO A 48 3.06 -31.18 -16.42
C PRO A 48 4.09 -30.39 -17.25
N SER A 49 5.30 -30.93 -17.39
CA SER A 49 6.36 -30.28 -18.18
C SER A 49 6.03 -30.17 -19.67
N LEU A 50 5.15 -31.05 -20.16
CA LEU A 50 4.64 -31.02 -21.53
C LEU A 50 3.11 -30.90 -21.51
N TRP A 51 2.58 -29.92 -22.24
CA TRP A 51 1.17 -29.72 -22.50
C TRP A 51 0.88 -30.10 -23.94
N PHE A 52 0.17 -31.21 -24.13
CA PHE A 52 -0.05 -31.82 -25.47
C PHE A 52 1.23 -31.92 -26.32
N GLY A 53 2.33 -32.33 -25.69
CA GLY A 53 3.62 -32.52 -26.37
C GLY A 53 4.48 -31.26 -26.53
N ILE A 54 3.96 -30.09 -26.16
CA ILE A 54 4.71 -28.81 -26.20
C ILE A 54 5.19 -28.47 -24.77
N SER A 55 6.36 -27.89 -24.67
CA SER A 55 6.88 -27.42 -23.38
C SER A 55 5.91 -26.45 -22.73
N THR A 56 5.36 -26.82 -21.57
CA THR A 56 4.45 -25.99 -20.78
C THR A 56 5.12 -24.66 -20.42
N ARG A 57 6.41 -24.67 -20.13
CA ARG A 57 7.16 -23.45 -19.84
C ARG A 57 7.14 -22.48 -21.01
N LEU A 58 7.40 -22.94 -22.22
CA LEU A 58 7.38 -22.10 -23.43
C LEU A 58 5.98 -21.55 -23.71
N LEU A 59 4.93 -22.36 -23.46
CA LEU A 59 3.55 -21.91 -23.56
C LEU A 59 3.25 -20.79 -22.56
N LEU A 60 3.63 -20.97 -21.29
CA LEU A 60 3.43 -19.96 -20.27
C LEU A 60 4.21 -18.66 -20.58
N GLU A 61 5.44 -18.77 -21.09
CA GLU A 61 6.25 -17.61 -21.51
C GLU A 61 5.60 -16.87 -22.72
N SER A 62 4.83 -17.58 -23.56
CA SER A 62 4.09 -16.96 -24.67
C SER A 62 2.84 -16.16 -24.20
N PHE A 63 2.36 -16.44 -22.99
CA PHE A 63 1.24 -15.71 -22.37
C PHE A 63 1.72 -14.38 -21.77
N ASN A 64 2.20 -13.50 -22.62
CA ASN A 64 2.79 -12.21 -22.25
C ASN A 64 1.90 -11.01 -22.62
N GLY A 65 0.68 -11.24 -23.13
CA GLY A 65 -0.28 -10.22 -23.53
C GLY A 65 0.01 -9.60 -24.91
N GLN A 66 1.03 -10.05 -25.64
CA GLN A 66 1.36 -9.55 -26.96
C GLN A 66 0.65 -10.32 -28.08
N LEU A 67 0.55 -11.62 -27.92
CA LEU A 67 -0.04 -12.53 -28.89
C LEU A 67 -1.48 -12.90 -28.53
N SER A 68 -2.34 -12.99 -29.54
CA SER A 68 -3.67 -13.55 -29.35
C SER A 68 -3.61 -15.08 -29.19
N LEU A 69 -4.64 -15.69 -28.60
CA LEU A 69 -4.72 -17.15 -28.52
C LEU A 69 -4.65 -17.82 -29.88
N GLU A 70 -5.20 -17.20 -30.92
CA GLU A 70 -5.08 -17.69 -32.30
C GLU A 70 -3.63 -17.66 -32.81
N GLN A 71 -2.89 -16.61 -32.51
CA GLN A 71 -1.47 -16.50 -32.90
C GLN A 71 -0.62 -17.53 -32.15
N ILE A 72 -0.87 -17.74 -30.84
CA ILE A 72 -0.18 -18.75 -30.03
C ILE A 72 -0.51 -20.15 -30.55
N SER A 73 -1.77 -20.43 -30.87
CA SER A 73 -2.22 -21.69 -31.48
C SER A 73 -1.43 -22.02 -32.74
N LYS A 74 -1.27 -21.04 -33.64
CA LYS A 74 -0.50 -21.21 -34.86
C LYS A 74 0.99 -21.42 -34.64
N GLN A 75 1.59 -20.69 -33.69
CA GLN A 75 3.02 -20.81 -33.36
C GLN A 75 3.36 -22.14 -32.68
N CYS A 76 2.49 -22.62 -31.83
CA CYS A 76 2.74 -23.81 -31.04
C CYS A 76 2.16 -25.09 -31.66
N ALA A 77 1.49 -24.98 -32.81
CA ALA A 77 0.78 -26.11 -33.49
C ALA A 77 -0.22 -26.82 -32.52
N LEU A 78 -0.87 -26.08 -31.63
CA LEU A 78 -1.92 -26.54 -30.73
C LEU A 78 -3.29 -26.09 -31.22
N THR A 79 -4.30 -26.87 -30.98
CA THR A 79 -5.69 -26.42 -31.21
C THR A 79 -6.10 -25.40 -30.15
N ILE A 80 -7.04 -24.53 -30.51
CA ILE A 80 -7.59 -23.54 -29.59
C ILE A 80 -8.19 -24.22 -28.33
N SER A 81 -8.84 -25.37 -28.49
CA SER A 81 -9.40 -26.15 -27.37
C SER A 81 -8.32 -26.61 -26.39
N GLN A 82 -7.14 -27.00 -26.90
CA GLN A 82 -6.01 -27.41 -26.05
C GLN A 82 -5.39 -26.25 -25.29
N LEU A 83 -5.30 -25.06 -25.93
CA LEU A 83 -4.87 -23.84 -25.24
C LEU A 83 -5.92 -23.34 -24.24
N GLN A 84 -7.20 -23.48 -24.60
CA GLN A 84 -8.31 -23.10 -23.72
C GLN A 84 -8.27 -23.87 -22.40
N ALA A 85 -8.00 -25.18 -22.47
CA ALA A 85 -7.88 -25.99 -21.26
C ALA A 85 -6.77 -25.47 -20.30
N LEU A 86 -5.66 -24.98 -20.84
CA LEU A 86 -4.61 -24.35 -20.03
C LEU A 86 -5.06 -22.98 -19.49
N VAL A 87 -5.72 -22.18 -20.31
CA VAL A 87 -6.25 -20.88 -19.90
C VAL A 87 -7.28 -21.04 -18.80
N ASP A 88 -8.19 -22.00 -18.90
CA ASP A 88 -9.22 -22.28 -17.90
C ASP A 88 -8.60 -22.69 -16.56
N GLU A 89 -7.57 -23.55 -16.60
CA GLU A 89 -6.81 -23.94 -15.41
C GLU A 89 -6.14 -22.72 -14.74
N LEU A 90 -5.50 -21.86 -15.54
CA LEU A 90 -4.86 -20.65 -15.02
C LEU A 90 -5.90 -19.64 -14.50
N GLN A 91 -7.07 -19.53 -15.13
CA GLN A 91 -8.15 -18.66 -14.67
C GLN A 91 -8.80 -19.17 -13.39
N ALA A 92 -8.98 -20.48 -13.25
CA ALA A 92 -9.54 -21.08 -12.03
C ALA A 92 -8.70 -20.70 -10.78
N HIS A 93 -7.40 -20.50 -10.99
CA HIS A 93 -6.47 -20.08 -9.94
C HIS A 93 -6.15 -18.57 -9.94
N ASP A 94 -6.81 -17.78 -10.77
CA ASP A 94 -6.60 -16.33 -10.93
C ASP A 94 -5.14 -15.94 -11.28
N LEU A 95 -4.48 -16.75 -12.13
CA LEU A 95 -3.07 -16.58 -12.49
C LEU A 95 -2.85 -15.86 -13.82
N ILE A 96 -3.89 -15.68 -14.62
CA ILE A 96 -3.83 -15.11 -15.96
C ILE A 96 -4.87 -14.00 -16.15
N ASP A 97 -4.52 -12.99 -16.91
CA ASP A 97 -5.43 -11.98 -17.44
C ASP A 97 -5.63 -12.22 -18.94
N LEU A 98 -6.86 -12.28 -19.39
CA LEU A 98 -7.17 -12.46 -20.81
C LEU A 98 -7.08 -11.16 -21.61
N GLU A 99 -7.17 -10.02 -20.95
CA GLU A 99 -7.00 -8.70 -21.54
C GLU A 99 -6.11 -7.83 -20.67
N ARG A 100 -4.88 -7.64 -21.14
CA ARG A 100 -3.97 -6.65 -20.57
C ARG A 100 -4.16 -5.32 -21.29
N THR A 101 -5.35 -4.73 -21.19
CA THR A 101 -5.52 -3.34 -21.61
C THR A 101 -5.18 -2.45 -20.42
N ALA A 102 -4.35 -1.44 -20.64
CA ALA A 102 -4.08 -0.38 -19.66
C ALA A 102 -5.40 0.21 -19.10
N ILE A 103 -6.46 0.17 -19.89
CA ILE A 103 -7.83 0.60 -19.56
C ILE A 103 -8.47 -0.26 -18.46
N SER A 104 -8.27 -1.58 -18.45
CA SER A 104 -8.82 -2.42 -17.37
C SER A 104 -8.17 -2.13 -16.03
N TYR A 105 -6.90 -1.78 -16.04
CA TYR A 105 -6.16 -1.31 -14.87
C TYR A 105 -6.69 0.04 -14.39
N LEU A 106 -6.84 1.02 -15.27
CA LEU A 106 -7.38 2.34 -14.94
C LEU A 106 -8.80 2.26 -14.37
N LYS A 107 -9.70 1.49 -14.99
CA LYS A 107 -11.07 1.29 -14.49
C LYS A 107 -11.10 0.67 -13.08
N ARG A 108 -10.15 -0.20 -12.76
CA ARG A 108 -10.08 -0.87 -11.45
C ARG A 108 -9.49 0.04 -10.37
N TYR A 109 -8.59 0.95 -10.73
CA TYR A 109 -7.89 1.83 -9.80
C TYR A 109 -8.44 3.27 -9.76
N ASP A 110 -9.07 3.75 -10.83
CA ASP A 110 -9.73 5.05 -10.86
C ASP A 110 -11.18 4.93 -11.37
N PRO A 111 -12.19 4.97 -10.46
CA PRO A 111 -13.60 4.88 -10.84
C PRO A 111 -14.08 6.09 -11.68
N ARG A 112 -13.29 7.16 -11.79
CA ARG A 112 -13.60 8.32 -12.65
C ARG A 112 -13.28 8.06 -14.11
N VAL A 113 -12.47 7.05 -14.41
CA VAL A 113 -12.29 6.56 -15.77
C VAL A 113 -13.60 5.88 -16.17
N LYS A 114 -14.60 6.71 -16.53
CA LYS A 114 -15.82 6.26 -17.20
C LYS A 114 -15.38 5.49 -18.44
N ALA A 115 -16.15 4.44 -18.79
CA ALA A 115 -15.90 3.64 -19.98
C ALA A 115 -15.47 4.54 -21.15
N ILE A 116 -14.16 4.66 -21.34
CA ILE A 116 -13.62 5.23 -22.54
C ILE A 116 -14.02 4.22 -23.60
N THR A 117 -14.81 4.64 -24.56
CA THR A 117 -15.02 3.92 -25.83
C THR A 117 -13.71 3.31 -26.27
N PRO A 118 -13.69 2.10 -26.86
CA PRO A 118 -12.47 1.48 -27.31
C PRO A 118 -11.66 2.55 -28.05
N VAL A 119 -10.50 2.89 -27.50
CA VAL A 119 -9.65 3.93 -28.08
C VAL A 119 -9.14 3.35 -29.37
N THR A 120 -9.76 3.73 -30.46
CA THR A 120 -9.23 3.54 -31.81
C THR A 120 -8.03 4.45 -32.05
N ASP A 121 -7.82 5.45 -31.20
CA ASP A 121 -6.74 6.44 -31.29
C ASP A 121 -5.75 6.24 -30.14
N LEU A 122 -4.67 5.51 -30.44
CA LEU A 122 -3.49 5.39 -29.59
C LEU A 122 -2.82 6.74 -29.26
N GLU A 123 -3.18 7.80 -29.98
CA GLU A 123 -2.59 9.13 -29.81
C GLU A 123 -3.07 9.85 -28.55
N ASP A 124 -4.34 9.70 -28.15
CA ASP A 124 -4.86 10.30 -26.91
C ASP A 124 -4.30 9.64 -25.64
N PHE A 125 -3.85 8.39 -25.74
CA PHE A 125 -3.26 7.67 -24.60
C PHE A 125 -1.83 8.14 -24.30
N ASN A 126 -1.11 8.64 -25.28
CA ASN A 126 0.26 9.15 -25.11
C ASN A 126 0.33 10.49 -24.37
N HIS A 127 -0.77 11.20 -24.22
CA HIS A 127 -0.79 12.50 -23.56
C HIS A 127 -0.94 12.42 -22.03
N ASP A 128 -1.34 11.28 -21.44
CA ASP A 128 -1.44 11.15 -19.98
C ASP A 128 -0.26 10.36 -19.38
N LEU A 129 0.92 10.97 -19.42
CA LEU A 129 2.14 10.46 -18.78
C LEU A 129 1.94 10.19 -17.28
N ALA A 130 1.03 10.92 -16.64
CA ALA A 130 0.72 10.77 -15.22
C ALA A 130 -0.06 9.49 -14.94
N ALA A 131 -1.04 9.15 -15.78
CA ALA A 131 -1.80 7.91 -15.68
C ALA A 131 -0.91 6.68 -15.97
N GLN A 132 -0.06 6.77 -16.99
CA GLN A 132 0.90 5.69 -17.30
C GLN A 132 1.89 5.46 -16.15
N SER A 133 2.43 6.54 -15.58
CA SER A 133 3.33 6.47 -14.43
C SER A 133 2.64 5.85 -13.20
N PHE A 134 1.38 6.18 -12.96
CA PHE A 134 0.59 5.59 -11.89
C PHE A 134 0.38 4.09 -12.10
N ILE A 135 -0.03 3.66 -13.30
CA ILE A 135 -0.22 2.25 -13.63
C ILE A 135 1.06 1.45 -13.40
N LYS A 136 2.18 1.92 -13.96
CA LYS A 136 3.47 1.25 -13.84
C LYS A 136 3.91 1.11 -12.36
N ARG A 137 3.67 2.14 -11.56
CA ARG A 137 3.95 2.09 -10.12
C ARG A 137 3.06 1.10 -9.38
N MET A 138 1.77 1.04 -9.71
CA MET A 138 0.85 0.09 -9.10
C MET A 138 1.14 -1.36 -9.51
N GLU A 139 1.74 -1.60 -10.66
CA GLU A 139 2.25 -2.92 -11.03
C GLU A 139 3.33 -3.38 -10.08
N ILE A 140 4.31 -2.53 -9.76
CA ILE A 140 5.37 -2.83 -8.80
C ILE A 140 4.82 -3.07 -7.39
N GLU A 141 3.86 -2.25 -6.95
CA GLU A 141 3.21 -2.41 -5.65
C GLU A 141 2.36 -3.69 -5.57
N SER A 142 1.72 -4.09 -6.66
CA SER A 142 1.01 -5.37 -6.76
C SER A 142 1.98 -6.54 -6.69
N GLU A 143 3.11 -6.45 -7.41
CA GLU A 143 4.15 -7.47 -7.38
C GLU A 143 4.72 -7.63 -5.97
N ALA A 144 5.05 -6.54 -5.29
CA ALA A 144 5.51 -6.57 -3.91
C ALA A 144 4.48 -7.21 -2.97
N ALA A 145 3.19 -6.89 -3.13
CA ALA A 145 2.12 -7.45 -2.32
C ALA A 145 1.88 -8.94 -2.59
N SER A 146 2.13 -9.40 -3.81
CA SER A 146 1.95 -10.82 -4.19
C SER A 146 2.96 -11.75 -3.53
N LEU A 147 4.10 -11.21 -3.10
CA LEU A 147 5.12 -11.96 -2.37
C LEU A 147 4.68 -12.27 -0.93
N GLU A 148 3.60 -11.65 -0.44
CA GLU A 148 3.02 -11.98 0.85
C GLU A 148 2.36 -13.37 0.82
N LYS A 149 2.49 -14.10 1.93
CA LYS A 149 2.02 -15.46 2.06
C LYS A 149 0.50 -15.57 1.81
N GLY A 150 0.12 -16.42 0.86
CA GLY A 150 -1.27 -16.72 0.54
C GLY A 150 -1.92 -15.81 -0.50
N ASP A 151 -1.23 -14.82 -1.01
CA ASP A 151 -1.71 -13.96 -2.08
C ASP A 151 -1.36 -14.54 -3.46
N ILE A 152 -2.37 -14.91 -4.25
CA ILE A 152 -2.21 -15.49 -5.60
C ILE A 152 -2.83 -14.61 -6.70
N ASP A 153 -3.51 -13.53 -6.34
CA ASP A 153 -4.11 -12.64 -7.35
C ASP A 153 -3.12 -11.64 -7.95
N GLY A 154 -1.83 -11.85 -7.73
CA GLY A 154 -0.77 -10.94 -8.13
C GLY A 154 -0.76 -9.65 -7.31
N GLY A 155 -1.26 -9.66 -6.07
CA GLY A 155 -1.26 -8.53 -5.16
C GLY A 155 -2.30 -7.44 -5.46
N ARG A 156 -3.16 -7.65 -6.46
CA ARG A 156 -4.13 -6.63 -6.92
C ARG A 156 -5.16 -6.27 -5.88
N SER A 157 -5.73 -7.26 -5.21
CA SER A 157 -6.72 -7.03 -4.15
C SER A 157 -6.10 -6.29 -2.96
N ALA A 158 -4.83 -6.52 -2.66
CA ALA A 158 -4.11 -5.80 -1.62
C ALA A 158 -4.00 -4.30 -1.97
N VAL A 159 -3.62 -3.96 -3.20
CA VAL A 159 -3.54 -2.56 -3.65
C VAL A 159 -4.91 -1.89 -3.67
N VAL A 160 -5.97 -2.60 -4.08
CA VAL A 160 -7.35 -2.07 -4.02
C VAL A 160 -7.76 -1.78 -2.57
N ARG A 161 -7.44 -2.67 -1.61
CA ARG A 161 -7.69 -2.43 -0.18
C ARG A 161 -6.95 -1.19 0.34
N ARG A 162 -5.69 -0.96 -0.10
CA ARG A 162 -4.92 0.25 0.28
C ARG A 162 -5.61 1.53 -0.19
N ARG A 163 -6.15 1.56 -1.41
CA ARG A 163 -6.91 2.70 -1.92
C ARG A 163 -8.09 3.08 -1.03
N ASP A 164 -8.79 2.08 -0.49
CA ASP A 164 -9.98 2.30 0.33
C ASP A 164 -9.66 2.51 1.82
N PHE A 165 -8.41 2.34 2.22
CA PHE A 165 -7.97 2.50 3.59
C PHE A 165 -7.75 3.98 3.93
N SER A 166 -8.59 4.53 4.80
CA SER A 166 -8.56 5.95 5.17
C SER A 166 -7.63 6.20 6.36
N ILE A 167 -6.74 7.17 6.19
CA ILE A 167 -5.69 7.51 7.16
C ILE A 167 -5.78 8.99 7.53
N LEU A 168 -5.76 9.26 8.83
CA LEU A 168 -5.67 10.61 9.37
C LEU A 168 -4.32 10.78 10.08
N ILE A 169 -3.48 11.70 9.61
CA ILE A 169 -2.16 11.97 10.18
C ILE A 169 -2.22 13.28 10.97
N PHE A 170 -1.89 13.20 12.25
CA PHE A 170 -1.69 14.37 13.12
C PHE A 170 -0.20 14.68 13.24
N GLY A 171 0.19 15.87 12.83
CA GLY A 171 1.56 16.32 12.94
C GLY A 171 2.07 17.08 11.72
N TYR A 172 3.36 17.39 11.71
CA TYR A 172 4.07 18.08 10.64
C TYR A 172 5.55 17.76 10.69
N GLY A 173 6.33 18.22 9.70
CA GLY A 173 7.77 18.05 9.63
C GLY A 173 8.21 16.84 8.84
N LYS A 174 9.50 16.52 8.90
CA LYS A 174 10.17 15.53 8.03
C LYS A 174 9.48 14.17 8.01
N ILE A 175 9.13 13.62 9.19
CA ILE A 175 8.48 12.30 9.28
C ILE A 175 7.13 12.33 8.54
N VAL A 176 6.30 13.36 8.78
CA VAL A 176 4.98 13.46 8.12
C VAL A 176 5.13 13.60 6.62
N ASN A 177 6.06 14.46 6.16
CA ASN A 177 6.28 14.71 4.74
C ASN A 177 6.72 13.42 4.01
N SER A 178 7.68 12.71 4.60
CA SER A 178 8.17 11.44 4.06
C SER A 178 7.10 10.34 4.10
N LEU A 179 6.32 10.27 5.19
CA LEU A 179 5.26 9.28 5.35
C LEU A 179 4.13 9.49 4.33
N VAL A 180 3.69 10.74 4.13
CA VAL A 180 2.67 11.06 3.12
C VAL A 180 3.16 10.67 1.72
N GLY A 181 4.42 10.98 1.38
CA GLY A 181 5.01 10.57 0.11
C GLY A 181 5.04 9.06 -0.06
N SER A 182 5.51 8.33 0.96
CA SER A 182 5.59 6.87 0.93
C SER A 182 4.21 6.21 0.82
N LEU A 183 3.23 6.64 1.63
CA LEU A 183 1.85 6.12 1.58
C LEU A 183 1.21 6.36 0.21
N SER A 184 1.39 7.57 -0.35
CA SER A 184 0.85 7.88 -1.66
C SER A 184 1.51 7.06 -2.77
N ALA A 185 2.84 6.87 -2.70
CA ALA A 185 3.57 6.02 -3.64
C ALA A 185 3.10 4.56 -3.56
N SER A 186 2.71 4.09 -2.37
CA SER A 186 2.23 2.71 -2.14
C SER A 186 0.72 2.53 -2.39
N GLY A 187 0.04 3.51 -2.99
CA GLY A 187 -1.36 3.39 -3.44
C GLY A 187 -2.43 3.84 -2.44
N PHE A 188 -2.05 4.49 -1.33
CA PHE A 188 -3.03 5.07 -0.40
C PHE A 188 -3.50 6.44 -0.89
N THR A 189 -4.76 6.53 -1.30
CA THR A 189 -5.34 7.79 -1.83
C THR A 189 -6.10 8.60 -0.76
N LYS A 190 -6.58 7.93 0.30
CA LYS A 190 -7.38 8.55 1.37
C LYS A 190 -6.52 8.93 2.58
N VAL A 191 -5.55 9.81 2.36
CA VAL A 191 -4.65 10.32 3.41
C VAL A 191 -4.95 11.78 3.69
N LEU A 192 -5.36 12.11 4.91
CA LEU A 192 -5.59 13.48 5.37
C LEU A 192 -4.56 13.85 6.43
N VAL A 193 -3.94 15.02 6.29
CA VAL A 193 -2.99 15.56 7.27
C VAL A 193 -3.62 16.72 8.01
N ILE A 194 -3.62 16.64 9.35
CA ILE A 194 -4.06 17.71 10.24
C ILE A 194 -2.84 18.23 11.01
N ASN A 195 -2.56 19.51 10.83
CA ASN A 195 -1.52 20.17 11.62
C ASN A 195 -2.08 20.51 13.02
N ARG A 196 -1.49 19.92 14.06
CA ARG A 196 -1.93 20.09 15.45
C ARG A 196 -1.74 21.49 16.01
N LEU A 197 -0.82 22.25 15.44
CA LEU A 197 -0.39 23.52 16.02
C LEU A 197 -0.96 24.69 15.19
N GLN A 198 -2.28 24.83 15.14
CA GLN A 198 -2.92 26.03 14.57
C GLN A 198 -2.50 27.33 15.28
N GLN A 199 -1.77 27.25 16.39
CA GLN A 199 -1.43 28.41 17.24
C GLN A 199 -0.04 29.03 16.94
N ARG A 200 0.86 28.35 16.19
CA ARG A 200 2.17 28.93 15.82
C ARG A 200 2.26 29.15 14.32
N SER A 201 2.47 30.37 13.89
CA SER A 201 2.58 30.73 12.47
C SER A 201 3.68 29.95 11.73
N SER A 202 4.80 29.62 12.41
CA SER A 202 5.88 28.79 11.87
C SER A 202 5.45 27.35 11.54
N ALA A 203 4.48 26.81 12.25
CA ALA A 203 3.97 25.46 11.99
C ALA A 203 3.10 25.38 10.73
N LEU A 204 2.64 26.51 10.20
CA LEU A 204 1.83 26.59 8.98
C LEU A 204 2.66 26.69 7.71
N LYS A 205 3.93 27.10 7.82
CA LYS A 205 4.85 27.28 6.69
C LYS A 205 5.86 26.14 6.59
N ILE A 206 6.32 25.89 5.38
CA ILE A 206 7.44 25.00 5.11
C ILE A 206 8.73 25.71 5.52
N LEU A 207 9.54 25.03 6.32
CA LEU A 207 10.85 25.50 6.76
C LEU A 207 11.95 24.67 6.07
N GLU A 208 13.18 25.18 6.05
CA GLU A 208 14.33 24.43 5.53
C GLU A 208 14.55 23.10 6.31
N SER A 209 14.25 23.11 7.60
CA SER A 209 14.28 21.92 8.45
C SER A 209 13.27 20.84 8.05
N ASP A 210 12.29 21.14 7.21
CA ASP A 210 11.30 20.18 6.72
C ASP A 210 11.77 19.39 5.49
N LEU A 211 12.86 19.81 4.88
CA LEU A 211 13.42 19.12 3.72
C LEU A 211 13.95 17.75 4.13
N SER A 212 13.32 16.72 3.56
CA SER A 212 13.76 15.32 3.62
C SER A 212 13.25 14.66 2.34
N GLY A 213 13.26 13.36 2.23
CA GLY A 213 12.51 12.70 1.15
C GLY A 213 11.00 12.99 1.27
N GLY A 214 10.28 12.92 0.17
CA GLY A 214 8.83 13.11 0.14
C GLY A 214 8.39 14.11 -0.93
N TYR A 215 7.24 14.78 -0.70
CA TYR A 215 6.62 15.66 -1.71
C TYR A 215 7.06 17.14 -1.61
N ILE A 216 7.86 17.50 -0.60
CA ILE A 216 8.33 18.88 -0.40
C ILE A 216 9.68 19.08 -1.07
N SER A 217 9.80 20.14 -1.82
CA SER A 217 11.02 20.58 -2.50
C SER A 217 11.58 21.88 -1.89
N ARG A 218 12.81 22.23 -2.27
CA ARG A 218 13.44 23.48 -1.86
C ARG A 218 12.67 24.72 -2.33
N ALA A 219 11.95 24.62 -3.44
CA ALA A 219 11.12 25.69 -3.97
C ALA A 219 9.87 25.99 -3.10
N ASP A 220 9.52 25.08 -2.20
CA ASP A 220 8.34 25.20 -1.35
C ASP A 220 8.65 25.87 0.00
N ILE A 221 9.91 26.23 0.28
CA ILE A 221 10.31 26.89 1.53
C ILE A 221 9.58 28.23 1.64
N GLY A 222 8.97 28.47 2.81
CA GLY A 222 8.18 29.66 3.10
C GLY A 222 6.72 29.60 2.64
N ALA A 223 6.35 28.64 1.79
CA ALA A 223 4.98 28.42 1.37
C ALA A 223 4.13 27.76 2.48
N SER A 224 2.81 27.87 2.33
CA SER A 224 1.85 27.20 3.22
C SER A 224 1.90 25.70 3.04
N ARG A 225 2.03 24.93 4.13
CA ARG A 225 1.97 23.45 4.10
C ARG A 225 0.72 22.91 3.44
N LYS A 226 -0.43 23.58 3.68
CA LYS A 226 -1.71 23.20 3.10
C LYS A 226 -1.70 23.38 1.58
N GLU A 227 -1.14 24.49 1.09
CA GLU A 227 -1.07 24.80 -0.34
C GLU A 227 -0.10 23.86 -1.05
N VAL A 228 1.08 23.61 -0.46
CA VAL A 228 2.05 22.67 -1.03
C VAL A 228 1.49 21.24 -1.10
N LEU A 229 0.80 20.79 -0.06
CA LEU A 229 0.12 19.48 -0.08
C LEU A 229 -0.99 19.44 -1.13
N ALA A 230 -1.80 20.51 -1.26
CA ALA A 230 -2.84 20.61 -2.28
C ALA A 230 -2.24 20.58 -3.69
N LYS A 231 -1.15 21.32 -3.92
CA LYS A 231 -0.41 21.32 -5.19
C LYS A 231 0.16 19.92 -5.48
N ALA A 232 0.79 19.27 -4.51
CA ALA A 232 1.29 17.90 -4.68
C ALA A 232 0.18 16.93 -5.07
N ARG A 233 -1.02 17.08 -4.51
CA ARG A 233 -2.20 16.28 -4.86
C ARG A 233 -2.71 16.53 -6.28
N SER A 234 -2.73 17.78 -6.71
CA SER A 234 -3.23 18.16 -8.04
C SER A 234 -2.23 17.88 -9.16
N SER A 235 -0.93 18.00 -8.89
CA SER A 235 0.13 17.85 -9.89
C SER A 235 0.72 16.45 -9.98
N SER A 236 0.41 15.59 -9.02
CA SER A 236 0.98 14.26 -8.92
C SER A 236 -0.09 13.21 -9.15
N ALA A 237 0.16 12.28 -10.07
CA ALA A 237 -0.58 11.03 -10.17
C ALA A 237 -0.55 10.19 -8.86
N LEU A 238 0.18 10.64 -7.84
CA LEU A 238 0.18 10.06 -6.51
C LEU A 238 -1.15 10.24 -5.79
N PHE A 239 -1.86 11.33 -6.06
CA PHE A 239 -3.12 11.69 -5.41
C PHE A 239 -4.21 11.82 -6.45
N THR A 240 -4.93 10.73 -6.69
CA THR A 240 -5.97 10.66 -7.72
C THR A 240 -7.27 11.39 -7.35
N GLU A 241 -7.41 11.89 -6.12
CA GLU A 241 -8.64 12.50 -5.64
C GLU A 241 -8.41 13.90 -5.04
N ALA A 242 -9.41 14.76 -5.16
CA ALA A 242 -9.52 15.98 -4.37
C ALA A 242 -9.41 15.63 -2.87
N THR A 243 -9.08 16.61 -2.02
CA THR A 243 -8.91 16.40 -0.58
C THR A 243 -9.98 15.44 -0.03
N PRO A 244 -9.61 14.25 0.47
CA PRO A 244 -10.58 13.26 0.89
C PRO A 244 -11.37 13.78 2.09
N VAL A 245 -12.69 13.61 2.05
CA VAL A 245 -13.54 13.84 3.22
C VAL A 245 -13.55 12.55 4.03
N ILE A 246 -12.89 12.57 5.18
CA ILE A 246 -12.77 11.40 6.06
C ILE A 246 -13.61 11.66 7.32
N TYR A 247 -14.78 11.06 7.41
CA TYR A 247 -15.63 11.15 8.60
C TYR A 247 -15.18 10.25 9.74
N ARG A 248 -14.75 9.02 9.42
CA ARG A 248 -14.19 8.05 10.36
C ARG A 248 -12.96 7.39 9.74
N PRO A 249 -11.74 7.79 10.14
CA PRO A 249 -10.53 7.15 9.64
C PRO A 249 -10.44 5.70 10.14
N ARG A 250 -9.94 4.81 9.30
CA ARG A 250 -9.58 3.46 9.72
C ARG A 250 -8.36 3.43 10.62
N LEU A 251 -7.47 4.41 10.43
CA LEU A 251 -6.27 4.58 11.22
C LEU A 251 -5.97 6.06 11.45
N ILE A 252 -5.66 6.39 12.69
CA ILE A 252 -5.07 7.67 13.08
C ILE A 252 -3.59 7.46 13.33
N ILE A 253 -2.72 8.27 12.74
CA ILE A 253 -1.28 8.28 13.01
C ILE A 253 -0.93 9.60 13.69
N SER A 254 -0.38 9.56 14.90
CA SER A 254 0.10 10.73 15.60
C SER A 254 1.62 10.81 15.53
N VAL A 255 2.14 11.84 14.89
CA VAL A 255 3.57 12.17 14.93
C VAL A 255 3.79 13.21 16.04
N GLY A 256 4.31 12.72 17.12
CA GLY A 256 4.36 13.35 18.45
C GLY A 256 3.27 12.84 19.39
N PRO A 257 3.51 12.94 20.70
CA PRO A 257 2.57 12.47 21.71
C PRO A 257 1.25 13.22 21.62
N PRO A 258 0.09 12.53 21.66
CA PRO A 258 -1.21 13.18 21.72
C PRO A 258 -1.42 13.90 23.06
N THR A 259 -2.14 15.03 23.03
CA THR A 259 -2.60 15.62 24.31
C THR A 259 -3.58 14.67 25.00
N PRO A 260 -3.67 14.71 26.35
CA PRO A 260 -4.56 13.82 27.07
C PRO A 260 -6.01 13.85 26.56
N ASP A 261 -6.55 15.02 26.25
CA ASP A 261 -7.93 15.18 25.74
C ASP A 261 -8.12 14.54 24.37
N VAL A 262 -7.14 14.66 23.48
CA VAL A 262 -7.18 14.05 22.16
C VAL A 262 -7.08 12.53 22.27
N LEU A 263 -6.19 12.04 23.12
CA LEU A 263 -6.06 10.60 23.38
C LEU A 263 -7.35 10.02 23.97
N GLN A 264 -7.93 10.71 24.96
CA GLN A 264 -9.20 10.30 25.58
C GLN A 264 -10.33 10.23 24.55
N ARG A 265 -10.40 11.21 23.64
CA ARG A 265 -11.40 11.22 22.56
C ARG A 265 -11.22 10.01 21.65
N TRP A 266 -10.01 9.70 21.19
CA TRP A 266 -9.77 8.53 20.33
C TRP A 266 -10.15 7.21 21.01
N ILE A 267 -9.87 7.10 22.32
CA ILE A 267 -10.24 5.92 23.10
C ILE A 267 -11.77 5.81 23.23
N SER A 268 -12.46 6.92 23.56
CA SER A 268 -13.93 6.92 23.72
C SER A 268 -14.68 6.69 22.40
N GLU A 269 -14.16 7.19 21.29
CA GLU A 269 -14.70 6.98 19.94
C GLU A 269 -14.36 5.61 19.36
N GLY A 270 -13.51 4.82 20.01
CA GLY A 270 -13.06 3.53 19.50
C GLY A 270 -12.14 3.65 18.29
N SER A 271 -11.44 4.79 18.14
CA SER A 271 -10.58 5.06 16.98
C SER A 271 -9.23 4.38 17.10
N ASN A 272 -8.91 3.48 16.16
CA ASN A 272 -7.60 2.85 16.11
C ASN A 272 -6.51 3.88 15.81
N HIS A 273 -5.40 3.82 16.54
CA HIS A 273 -4.34 4.79 16.37
C HIS A 273 -2.94 4.21 16.57
N LEU A 274 -1.98 4.77 15.85
CA LEU A 274 -0.54 4.49 15.93
C LEU A 274 0.18 5.77 16.37
N ILE A 275 1.07 5.66 17.34
CA ILE A 275 1.84 6.80 17.83
C ILE A 275 3.30 6.67 17.38
N ILE A 276 3.83 7.75 16.85
CA ILE A 276 5.24 7.91 16.49
C ILE A 276 5.78 9.03 17.38
N GLU A 277 6.73 8.71 18.23
CA GLU A 277 7.28 9.65 19.20
C GLU A 277 8.77 9.88 18.97
N PRO A 278 9.17 11.05 18.43
CA PRO A 278 10.57 11.46 18.44
C PRO A 278 11.07 11.73 19.86
N HIS A 279 12.02 10.93 20.34
CA HIS A 279 12.63 11.14 21.65
C HIS A 279 13.77 12.17 21.60
N SER A 280 14.49 12.18 20.47
CA SER A 280 15.57 13.12 20.20
C SER A 280 15.74 13.33 18.70
N SER A 281 16.70 14.10 18.28
CA SER A 281 17.06 14.22 16.86
C SER A 281 17.63 12.91 16.28
N ALA A 282 18.05 11.98 17.13
CA ALA A 282 18.70 10.72 16.75
C ALA A 282 17.93 9.47 17.16
N GLU A 283 16.74 9.59 17.77
CA GLU A 283 15.95 8.45 18.24
C GLU A 283 14.45 8.68 18.12
N VAL A 284 13.73 7.65 17.65
CA VAL A 284 12.28 7.65 17.48
C VAL A 284 11.70 6.34 18.01
N ARG A 285 10.57 6.43 18.71
CA ARG A 285 9.69 5.31 19.04
C ARG A 285 8.56 5.23 18.02
N ILE A 286 8.37 4.06 17.40
CA ILE A 286 7.25 3.74 16.51
C ILE A 286 6.34 2.76 17.22
N GLY A 287 5.08 3.11 17.42
CA GLY A 287 4.13 2.37 18.25
C GLY A 287 3.95 3.00 19.62
N PRO A 288 2.99 2.48 20.40
CA PRO A 288 2.14 1.33 20.07
C PRO A 288 1.07 1.64 19.02
N TYR A 289 0.65 0.58 18.31
CA TYR A 289 -0.66 0.57 17.65
C TYR A 289 -1.70 0.19 18.68
N VAL A 290 -2.75 0.97 18.76
CA VAL A 290 -3.78 0.87 19.80
C VAL A 290 -5.13 0.56 19.18
N ILE A 291 -5.73 -0.53 19.65
CA ILE A 291 -7.16 -0.84 19.46
C ILE A 291 -7.84 -0.56 20.79
N PRO A 292 -8.65 0.51 20.91
CA PRO A 292 -9.29 0.89 22.15
C PRO A 292 -10.07 -0.26 22.80
N GLY A 293 -9.84 -0.49 24.10
CA GLY A 293 -10.45 -1.58 24.85
C GLY A 293 -9.87 -2.97 24.62
N LYS A 294 -8.94 -3.15 23.65
CA LYS A 294 -8.34 -4.46 23.32
C LYS A 294 -6.83 -4.52 23.51
N SER A 295 -6.15 -3.38 23.46
CA SER A 295 -4.70 -3.30 23.61
C SER A 295 -4.28 -2.22 24.59
N PRO A 296 -3.04 -2.28 25.14
CA PRO A 296 -2.49 -1.18 25.92
C PRO A 296 -2.54 0.12 25.13
N CYS A 297 -3.04 1.18 25.77
CA CYS A 297 -3.04 2.52 25.19
C CYS A 297 -1.74 3.27 25.55
N TYR A 298 -1.54 4.45 24.94
CA TYR A 298 -0.36 5.28 25.23
C TYR A 298 -0.25 5.69 26.71
N ARG A 299 -1.38 5.87 27.41
CA ARG A 299 -1.38 6.14 28.86
C ARG A 299 -0.90 4.93 29.69
N CYS A 300 -1.23 3.70 29.27
CA CYS A 300 -0.67 2.50 29.91
C CYS A 300 0.85 2.52 29.84
N LEU A 301 1.40 2.88 28.68
CA LEU A 301 2.82 3.02 28.47
C LEU A 301 3.41 4.11 29.37
N GLN A 302 2.78 5.29 29.47
CA GLN A 302 3.24 6.38 30.33
C GLN A 302 3.26 6.02 31.81
N ILE A 303 2.26 5.26 32.29
CA ILE A 303 2.19 4.83 33.69
C ILE A 303 3.23 3.74 34.01
N SER A 304 3.48 2.86 33.04
CA SER A 304 4.39 1.72 33.22
C SER A 304 5.86 2.06 32.97
N SER A 305 6.15 3.16 32.26
CA SER A 305 7.52 3.61 32.05
C SER A 305 8.00 4.42 33.24
N GLU A 306 9.11 4.01 33.88
CA GLU A 306 9.81 4.82 34.89
C GLU A 306 10.40 6.11 34.30
N GLU A 307 10.61 6.15 33.01
CA GLU A 307 11.02 7.34 32.28
C GLU A 307 9.86 8.33 32.24
N LYS A 308 10.04 9.50 32.82
CA LYS A 308 9.16 10.65 32.59
C LYS A 308 9.16 10.93 31.11
N LEU A 309 8.17 10.37 30.40
CA LEU A 309 7.97 10.64 28.98
C LEU A 309 7.97 12.15 28.77
N SER A 310 8.92 12.58 27.98
CA SER A 310 9.37 13.95 27.89
C SER A 310 8.27 14.92 27.49
N SER A 311 8.45 16.16 27.93
CA SER A 311 7.71 17.36 27.58
C SER A 311 7.12 17.33 26.16
N VAL A 312 5.94 17.93 26.04
CA VAL A 312 5.14 18.14 24.82
C VAL A 312 5.90 18.85 23.68
N GLU A 313 7.20 19.13 23.83
CA GLU A 313 8.00 19.76 22.81
C GLU A 313 8.32 18.81 21.67
N LYS A 314 7.90 19.22 20.47
CA LYS A 314 8.25 18.55 19.24
C LYS A 314 9.77 18.59 19.04
N LYS A 315 10.38 17.41 19.00
CA LYS A 315 11.80 17.28 18.65
C LYS A 315 11.92 17.04 17.14
N GLU A 316 12.79 17.79 16.51
CA GLU A 316 13.14 17.58 15.10
C GLU A 316 14.08 16.39 14.98
N VAL A 317 13.89 15.60 13.93
CA VAL A 317 14.61 14.35 13.68
C VAL A 317 15.56 14.53 12.51
N GLY A 318 16.71 13.84 12.54
CA GLY A 318 17.62 13.76 11.39
C GLY A 318 16.90 13.18 10.15
N SER A 319 17.27 13.64 8.95
CA SER A 319 16.55 13.30 7.71
C SER A 319 16.56 11.80 7.41
N ALA A 320 17.70 11.11 7.59
CA ALA A 320 17.78 9.66 7.39
C ALA A 320 16.86 8.89 8.34
N LEU A 321 16.83 9.30 9.63
CA LEU A 321 15.97 8.67 10.62
C LEU A 321 14.48 8.96 10.33
N ALA A 322 14.16 10.16 9.86
CA ALA A 322 12.79 10.51 9.44
C ALA A 322 12.31 9.65 8.27
N LEU A 323 13.15 9.42 7.26
CA LEU A 323 12.86 8.55 6.12
C LEU A 323 12.67 7.09 6.57
N ALA A 324 13.57 6.57 7.40
CA ALA A 324 13.47 5.21 7.94
C ALA A 324 12.18 5.02 8.75
N THR A 325 11.86 6.00 9.63
CA THR A 325 10.62 6.00 10.41
C THR A 325 9.38 5.98 9.50
N ALA A 326 9.37 6.81 8.48
CA ALA A 326 8.28 6.87 7.52
C ALA A 326 8.13 5.55 6.75
N ALA A 327 9.22 4.94 6.31
CA ALA A 327 9.23 3.67 5.60
C ALA A 327 8.70 2.52 6.48
N ILE A 328 9.19 2.39 7.72
CA ILE A 328 8.72 1.37 8.68
C ILE A 328 7.23 1.57 8.98
N THR A 329 6.81 2.82 9.18
CA THR A 329 5.39 3.13 9.41
C THR A 329 4.53 2.81 8.20
N CYS A 330 5.02 3.09 6.99
CA CYS A 330 4.31 2.75 5.75
C CYS A 330 4.13 1.24 5.61
N LEU A 331 5.16 0.43 5.89
CA LEU A 331 5.07 -1.03 5.90
C LEU A 331 4.04 -1.55 6.91
N GLU A 332 3.99 -0.96 8.11
CA GLU A 332 2.96 -1.28 9.11
C GLU A 332 1.55 -0.97 8.61
N VAL A 333 1.37 0.18 7.97
CA VAL A 333 0.06 0.56 7.38
C VAL A 333 -0.32 -0.37 6.22
N ILE A 334 0.64 -0.78 5.41
CA ILE A 334 0.43 -1.78 4.35
C ILE A 334 -0.06 -3.11 4.94
N SER A 335 0.60 -3.60 6.00
CA SER A 335 0.18 -4.82 6.71
C SER A 335 -1.23 -4.69 7.27
N LEU A 336 -1.55 -3.57 7.93
CA LEU A 336 -2.89 -3.29 8.44
C LEU A 336 -3.95 -3.26 7.34
N ALA A 337 -3.66 -2.63 6.21
CA ALA A 337 -4.59 -2.52 5.10
C ALA A 337 -4.79 -3.85 4.36
N SER A 338 -3.74 -4.65 4.22
CA SER A 338 -3.76 -5.92 3.48
C SER A 338 -4.35 -7.06 4.30
N SER A 339 -3.91 -7.23 5.55
CA SER A 339 -4.23 -8.39 6.39
C SER A 339 -4.98 -8.04 7.70
N GLY A 340 -5.06 -6.76 8.05
CA GLY A 340 -5.56 -6.34 9.36
C GLY A 340 -4.60 -6.62 10.52
N ILE A 341 -3.40 -7.10 10.24
CA ILE A 341 -2.40 -7.47 11.25
C ILE A 341 -1.49 -6.29 11.53
N SER A 342 -1.29 -5.97 12.81
CA SER A 342 -0.31 -5.00 13.27
C SER A 342 0.85 -5.69 13.98
N HIS A 343 2.06 -5.28 13.61
CA HIS A 343 3.29 -5.70 14.29
C HIS A 343 3.53 -4.91 15.59
N PHE A 344 2.87 -3.75 15.72
CA PHE A 344 3.00 -2.85 16.88
C PHE A 344 1.81 -2.91 17.85
N LEU A 345 0.93 -3.91 17.73
CA LEU A 345 -0.15 -4.11 18.70
C LEU A 345 0.45 -4.47 20.07
N GLY A 346 0.31 -3.56 21.03
CA GLY A 346 0.92 -3.70 22.36
C GLY A 346 2.46 -3.72 22.35
N LYS A 347 3.08 -3.16 21.33
CA LYS A 347 4.54 -3.12 21.15
C LYS A 347 4.96 -1.77 20.61
N SER A 348 6.23 -1.43 20.85
CA SER A 348 6.88 -0.27 20.23
C SER A 348 8.27 -0.64 19.76
N LEU A 349 8.69 -0.07 18.62
CA LEU A 349 10.02 -0.18 18.08
C LEU A 349 10.79 1.11 18.39
N ILE A 350 11.91 1.00 19.12
CA ILE A 350 12.83 2.12 19.33
C ILE A 350 13.94 2.00 18.29
N TYR A 351 14.03 3.03 17.47
CA TYR A 351 14.93 3.10 16.34
C TYR A 351 15.79 4.36 16.44
N SER A 352 17.11 4.18 16.32
CA SER A 352 18.08 5.28 16.44
C SER A 352 19.22 5.15 15.43
N ASN A 353 19.97 6.21 15.26
CA ASN A 353 21.16 6.23 14.42
C ASN A 353 22.22 5.20 14.87
N SER A 354 22.25 4.86 16.16
CA SER A 354 23.23 3.93 16.73
C SER A 354 22.78 2.48 16.71
N ASN A 355 21.45 2.21 16.67
CA ASN A 355 20.91 0.86 16.70
C ASN A 355 20.13 0.48 15.43
N PHE A 356 20.36 1.17 14.31
CA PHE A 356 19.60 0.94 13.06
C PHE A 356 19.66 -0.52 12.55
N HIS A 357 20.72 -1.25 12.85
CA HIS A 357 20.90 -2.64 12.48
C HIS A 357 20.23 -3.64 13.47
N ASN A 358 19.88 -3.18 14.67
CA ASN A 358 19.24 -3.99 15.70
C ASN A 358 18.32 -3.11 16.58
N PRO A 359 17.17 -2.67 16.06
CA PRO A 359 16.26 -1.82 16.79
C PRO A 359 15.65 -2.55 17.98
N LYS A 360 15.39 -1.82 19.06
CA LYS A 360 14.83 -2.37 20.29
C LYS A 360 13.31 -2.50 20.17
N LEU A 361 12.79 -3.71 20.36
CA LEU A 361 11.36 -3.96 20.44
C LEU A 361 10.93 -4.03 21.91
N GLU A 362 10.04 -3.13 22.31
CA GLU A 362 9.46 -3.11 23.66
C GLU A 362 8.02 -3.63 23.61
N LYS A 363 7.66 -4.45 24.61
CA LYS A 363 6.29 -4.99 24.77
C LYS A 363 5.62 -4.29 25.93
N TRP A 364 4.35 -3.99 25.77
CA TRP A 364 3.53 -3.29 26.73
C TRP A 364 2.34 -4.13 27.17
N SER A 365 1.98 -4.02 28.44
CA SER A 365 0.80 -4.66 29.02
C SER A 365 -0.25 -3.63 29.38
N LEU A 366 -1.50 -4.06 29.46
CA LEU A 366 -2.58 -3.24 30.01
C LEU A 366 -2.24 -2.89 31.46
N ASN A 367 -2.32 -1.59 31.79
CA ASN A 367 -2.10 -1.13 33.18
C ASN A 367 -3.46 -0.97 33.89
N PRO A 368 -3.69 -1.69 35.00
CA PRO A 368 -4.96 -1.61 35.74
C PRO A 368 -5.33 -0.19 36.19
N GLY A 369 -4.33 0.65 36.49
CA GLY A 369 -4.53 2.04 36.90
C GLY A 369 -4.88 2.99 35.73
N CYS A 370 -4.87 2.51 34.48
CA CYS A 370 -5.14 3.37 33.32
C CYS A 370 -6.63 3.64 33.07
N GLY A 371 -7.50 2.66 33.32
CA GLY A 371 -8.93 2.74 33.04
C GLY A 371 -9.32 2.59 31.56
N CYS A 372 -8.38 2.41 30.63
CA CYS A 372 -8.67 2.31 29.19
C CYS A 372 -9.34 0.98 28.78
N SER A 373 -9.28 -0.03 29.64
CA SER A 373 -9.91 -1.34 29.43
C SER A 373 -11.25 -1.50 30.15
N TRP A 374 -11.64 -0.48 30.87
CA TRP A 374 -12.93 -0.50 31.62
C TRP A 374 -14.03 -0.09 30.61
N ARG A 375 -14.81 -1.06 30.16
CA ARG A 375 -16.07 -0.89 29.42
C ARG A 375 -17.15 -1.70 30.11
#